data_dc42c70926089e4bbb023d889333e89f
#
_entry.id   dc42c70926089e4bbb023d889333e89f
#
_cell.length_a   1.000
_cell.length_b   1.000
_cell.length_c   1.000
_cell.angle_alpha   90.00
_cell.angle_beta   90.00
_cell.angle_gamma   90.00
#
_symmetry.space_group_name_H-M   'P 1'
#
loop_
_entity.id
_entity.type
_entity.pdbx_description
1 polymer ?
#
loop_
_entity_poly.entity_id
_entity_poly.type
_entity_poly.pdbx_seq_one_letter_code
_entity_poly.pdbx_strand_id
1 'polypeptide(L)'
;MAPEGKEACFLLIPIGPGIEDTEEMRTKYFNIVIDRLEHLTKQSIRDAILFKESFCVNDFVSEYNSYKGNAYGMANTLMQTAFLRPKLKSKKVKNLFFTGQLTVPGPGVPPALISGKLVANLVD
;
A
#
# COMPACT_ATOMS: atom_id res chain seq x y z
N MET A 1 15.51 0.43 10.81
CA MET A 1 16.91 -0.02 10.69
C MET A 1 17.17 -1.01 11.81
N ALA A 2 17.88 -2.07 11.53
CA ALA A 2 18.14 -3.12 12.51
C ALA A 2 19.38 -2.80 13.39
N PRO A 3 19.45 -3.32 14.63
CA PRO A 3 20.67 -3.27 15.43
C PRO A 3 21.82 -4.04 14.77
N GLU A 4 23.04 -3.83 15.27
CA GLU A 4 24.21 -4.54 14.76
C GLU A 4 24.03 -6.07 14.85
N GLY A 5 24.40 -6.75 13.77
CA GLY A 5 24.24 -8.21 13.64
C GLY A 5 22.80 -8.69 13.42
N LYS A 6 21.85 -7.77 13.17
CA LYS A 6 20.45 -8.07 12.84
C LYS A 6 20.06 -7.45 11.51
N GLU A 7 19.04 -8.02 10.89
CA GLU A 7 18.48 -7.53 9.63
C GLU A 7 17.00 -7.17 9.81
N ALA A 8 16.56 -6.13 9.10
CA ALA A 8 15.16 -5.78 8.97
C ALA A 8 14.66 -6.21 7.59
N CYS A 9 13.76 -7.17 7.55
CA CYS A 9 13.19 -7.66 6.32
C CYS A 9 11.77 -7.12 6.15
N PHE A 10 11.52 -6.42 5.05
CA PHE A 10 10.20 -5.96 4.66
C PHE A 10 9.71 -6.77 3.46
N LEU A 11 8.57 -7.45 3.64
CA LEU A 11 7.94 -8.28 2.62
C LEU A 11 6.61 -7.68 2.21
N LEU A 12 6.42 -7.42 0.93
CA LEU A 12 5.18 -6.89 0.37
C LEU A 12 4.48 -7.99 -0.43
N ILE A 13 3.23 -8.28 -0.06
CA ILE A 13 2.37 -9.22 -0.77
C ILE A 13 1.22 -8.43 -1.37
N PRO A 14 1.12 -8.31 -2.71
CA PRO A 14 -0.05 -7.73 -3.35
C PRO A 14 -1.29 -8.59 -3.08
N ILE A 15 -2.34 -7.97 -2.55
CA ILE A 15 -3.62 -8.64 -2.27
C ILE A 15 -4.74 -7.96 -3.05
N GLY A 16 -5.73 -8.75 -3.47
CA GLY A 16 -6.94 -8.25 -4.12
C GLY A 16 -7.97 -7.73 -3.12
N PRO A 17 -8.92 -6.91 -3.56
CA PRO A 17 -10.03 -6.47 -2.72
C PRO A 17 -10.94 -7.65 -2.34
N GLY A 18 -11.51 -7.57 -1.12
CA GLY A 18 -12.47 -8.57 -0.64
C GLY A 18 -11.84 -9.84 -0.07
N ILE A 19 -10.54 -9.85 0.20
CA ILE A 19 -9.89 -10.91 0.96
C ILE A 19 -10.28 -10.76 2.43
N GLU A 20 -10.72 -11.87 3.02
CA GLU A 20 -10.98 -11.95 4.45
C GLU A 20 -9.64 -11.95 5.20
N ASP A 21 -9.45 -10.97 6.06
CA ASP A 21 -8.22 -10.77 6.82
C ASP A 21 -8.32 -11.51 8.15
N THR A 22 -7.87 -12.76 8.15
CA THR A 22 -7.81 -13.63 9.34
C THR A 22 -6.36 -13.97 9.70
N GLU A 23 -6.10 -14.32 10.96
CA GLU A 23 -4.78 -14.77 11.40
C GLU A 23 -4.32 -16.03 10.66
N GLU A 24 -5.24 -16.91 10.30
CA GLU A 24 -4.93 -18.10 9.50
C GLU A 24 -4.44 -17.71 8.10
N MET A 25 -5.10 -16.75 7.47
CA MET A 25 -4.70 -16.23 6.16
C MET A 25 -3.34 -15.54 6.24
N ARG A 26 -3.11 -14.68 7.22
CA ARG A 26 -1.82 -14.02 7.47
C ARG A 26 -0.70 -15.04 7.67
N THR A 27 -0.94 -16.05 8.50
CA THR A 27 0.02 -17.15 8.77
C THR A 27 0.29 -17.97 7.51
N LYS A 28 -0.73 -18.30 6.75
CA LYS A 28 -0.58 -19.02 5.47
C LYS A 28 0.32 -18.28 4.49
N TYR A 29 0.06 -17.00 4.24
CA TYR A 29 0.87 -16.22 3.32
C TYR A 29 2.29 -15.97 3.84
N PHE A 30 2.44 -15.75 5.13
CA PHE A 30 3.76 -15.68 5.75
C PHE A 30 4.57 -16.95 5.47
N ASN A 31 4.00 -18.13 5.71
CA ASN A 31 4.68 -19.39 5.46
C ASN A 31 5.06 -19.56 3.99
N ILE A 32 4.15 -19.28 3.06
CA ILE A 32 4.42 -19.35 1.61
C ILE A 32 5.62 -18.46 1.22
N VAL A 33 5.67 -17.24 1.76
CA VAL A 33 6.74 -16.28 1.41
C VAL A 33 8.07 -16.70 2.03
N ILE A 34 8.07 -17.14 3.29
CA ILE A 34 9.30 -17.62 3.95
C ILE A 34 9.84 -18.88 3.28
N ASP A 35 8.98 -19.85 2.97
CA ASP A 35 9.41 -21.08 2.25
C ASP A 35 10.06 -20.73 0.89
N ARG A 36 9.45 -19.78 0.18
CA ARG A 36 10.01 -19.29 -1.08
C ARG A 36 11.36 -18.58 -0.90
N LEU A 37 11.49 -17.77 0.14
CA LEU A 37 12.71 -17.05 0.44
C LEU A 37 13.84 -18.01 0.82
N GLU A 38 13.58 -18.98 1.69
CA GLU A 38 14.52 -20.04 2.07
C GLU A 38 14.94 -20.88 0.86
N HIS A 39 13.99 -21.21 -0.03
CA HIS A 39 14.31 -21.92 -1.26
C HIS A 39 15.25 -21.12 -2.18
N LEU A 40 15.04 -19.80 -2.29
CA LEU A 40 15.85 -18.93 -3.14
C LEU A 40 17.23 -18.63 -2.55
N THR A 41 17.30 -18.39 -1.24
CA THR A 41 18.54 -18.02 -0.55
C THR A 41 19.38 -19.24 -0.15
N LYS A 42 18.75 -20.42 -0.09
CA LYS A 42 19.35 -21.66 0.46
C LYS A 42 19.79 -21.52 1.92
N GLN A 43 19.08 -20.68 2.69
CA GLN A 43 19.35 -20.43 4.10
C GLN A 43 18.11 -20.71 4.93
N SER A 44 18.27 -21.20 6.17
CA SER A 44 17.19 -21.29 7.15
C SER A 44 16.92 -19.89 7.71
N ILE A 45 15.84 -19.26 7.27
CA ILE A 45 15.44 -17.92 7.70
C ILE A 45 14.46 -18.00 8.84
N ARG A 46 13.58 -19.01 8.82
CA ARG A 46 12.53 -19.20 9.82
C ARG A 46 13.07 -19.24 11.24
N ASP A 47 14.17 -19.96 11.45
CA ASP A 47 14.80 -20.10 12.76
C ASP A 47 15.52 -18.83 13.25
N ALA A 48 15.82 -17.93 12.32
CA ALA A 48 16.48 -16.65 12.62
C ALA A 48 15.50 -15.50 12.90
N ILE A 49 14.19 -15.73 12.77
CA ILE A 49 13.17 -14.68 12.98
C ILE A 49 13.03 -14.42 14.47
N LEU A 50 13.36 -13.20 14.88
CA LEU A 50 13.21 -12.73 16.26
C LEU A 50 11.78 -12.31 16.58
N PHE A 51 11.14 -11.61 15.65
CA PHE A 51 9.74 -11.22 15.71
C PHE A 51 9.21 -10.96 14.29
N LYS A 52 7.92 -10.99 14.15
CA LYS A 52 7.23 -10.61 12.92
C LYS A 52 6.04 -9.74 13.25
N GLU A 53 5.76 -8.79 12.39
CA GLU A 53 4.52 -8.04 12.37
C GLU A 53 3.90 -8.14 10.98
N SER A 54 2.59 -8.10 10.91
CA SER A 54 1.85 -8.07 9.66
C SER A 54 0.85 -6.93 9.68
N PHE A 55 0.77 -6.21 8.58
CA PHE A 55 -0.18 -5.13 8.39
C PHE A 55 -1.02 -5.44 7.15
N CYS A 56 -2.33 -5.60 7.31
CA CYS A 56 -3.20 -6.10 6.27
C CYS A 56 -4.49 -5.29 6.17
N VAL A 57 -5.52 -5.82 5.53
CA VAL A 57 -6.76 -5.11 5.18
C VAL A 57 -7.43 -4.45 6.39
N ASN A 58 -7.62 -5.20 7.50
CA ASN A 58 -8.25 -4.68 8.69
C ASN A 58 -7.45 -3.57 9.36
N ASP A 59 -6.11 -3.66 9.31
CA ASP A 59 -5.23 -2.64 9.87
C ASP A 59 -5.33 -1.34 9.04
N PHE A 60 -5.38 -1.45 7.70
CA PHE A 60 -5.60 -0.27 6.85
C PHE A 60 -6.96 0.39 7.09
N VAL A 61 -7.99 -0.39 7.39
CA VAL A 61 -9.31 0.14 7.74
C VAL A 61 -9.26 0.86 9.09
N SER A 62 -8.70 0.22 10.12
CA SER A 62 -8.69 0.76 11.48
C SER A 62 -7.79 1.98 11.64
N GLU A 63 -6.57 1.93 11.11
CA GLU A 63 -5.57 2.98 11.32
C GLU A 63 -5.73 4.17 10.37
N TYR A 64 -6.17 3.92 9.14
CA TYR A 64 -6.22 4.95 8.09
C TYR A 64 -7.63 5.24 7.56
N ASN A 65 -8.68 4.60 8.07
CA ASN A 65 -10.04 4.66 7.52
C ASN A 65 -10.08 4.35 6.01
N SER A 66 -9.17 3.47 5.56
CA SER A 66 -9.03 3.13 4.15
C SER A 66 -10.26 2.43 3.63
N TYR A 67 -10.81 2.91 2.53
CA TYR A 67 -11.94 2.26 1.88
C TYR A 67 -11.59 0.83 1.47
N LYS A 68 -12.27 -0.15 2.08
CA LYS A 68 -12.03 -1.60 1.87
C LYS A 68 -10.57 -2.01 2.12
N GLY A 69 -9.87 -1.33 3.01
CA GLY A 69 -8.49 -1.66 3.38
C GLY A 69 -7.46 -1.46 2.28
N ASN A 70 -7.72 -0.58 1.31
CA ASN A 70 -6.74 -0.34 0.26
C ASN A 70 -5.51 0.44 0.80
N ALA A 71 -4.31 0.02 0.38
CA ALA A 71 -3.06 0.67 0.74
C ALA A 71 -2.64 1.76 -0.27
N TYR A 72 -2.91 1.53 -1.56
CA TYR A 72 -2.40 2.34 -2.66
C TYR A 72 -3.48 3.06 -3.48
N GLY A 73 -4.72 3.08 -3.00
CA GLY A 73 -5.84 3.74 -3.67
C GLY A 73 -6.44 2.89 -4.79
N MET A 74 -6.71 3.53 -5.93
CA MET A 74 -7.36 2.87 -7.06
C MET A 74 -6.44 1.87 -7.75
N ALA A 75 -7.02 0.79 -8.25
CA ALA A 75 -6.28 -0.19 -9.04
C ALA A 75 -5.73 0.42 -10.34
N ASN A 76 -4.59 -0.10 -10.82
CA ASN A 76 -3.98 0.36 -12.05
C ASN A 76 -4.53 -0.39 -13.28
N THR A 77 -5.86 -0.48 -13.37
CA THR A 77 -6.54 -0.98 -14.58
C THR A 77 -6.64 0.14 -15.61
N LEU A 78 -6.89 -0.22 -16.88
CA LEU A 78 -7.05 0.76 -17.96
C LEU A 78 -8.11 1.84 -17.66
N MET A 79 -9.17 1.47 -16.93
CA MET A 79 -10.26 2.39 -16.56
C MET A 79 -9.99 3.21 -15.28
N GLN A 80 -8.89 2.97 -14.59
CA GLN A 80 -8.53 3.61 -13.31
C GLN A 80 -7.13 4.21 -13.32
N THR A 81 -6.56 4.44 -14.50
CA THR A 81 -5.24 5.03 -14.66
C THR A 81 -5.28 6.36 -15.41
N ALA A 82 -4.17 7.07 -15.38
CA ALA A 82 -3.93 8.32 -16.13
C ALA A 82 -5.09 9.30 -16.02
N PHE A 83 -5.63 9.75 -17.15
CA PHE A 83 -6.70 10.75 -17.24
C PHE A 83 -8.07 10.27 -16.73
N LEU A 84 -8.26 8.97 -16.50
CA LEU A 84 -9.48 8.40 -15.94
C LEU A 84 -9.52 8.44 -14.40
N ARG A 85 -8.40 8.81 -13.76
CA ARG A 85 -8.38 9.04 -12.32
C ARG A 85 -9.21 10.27 -11.92
N PRO A 86 -9.66 10.34 -10.66
CA PRO A 86 -10.35 11.52 -10.12
C PRO A 86 -9.55 12.79 -10.40
N LYS A 87 -10.23 13.84 -10.83
CA LYS A 87 -9.63 15.13 -11.12
C LYS A 87 -9.23 15.83 -9.83
N LEU A 88 -8.20 16.65 -9.90
CA LEU A 88 -7.71 17.44 -8.76
C LEU A 88 -8.72 18.51 -8.28
N LYS A 89 -9.62 18.97 -9.15
CA LYS A 89 -10.63 19.97 -8.82
C LYS A 89 -12.04 19.38 -8.92
N SER A 90 -12.86 19.61 -7.91
CA SER A 90 -14.27 19.22 -7.91
C SER A 90 -15.04 19.96 -9.02
N LYS A 91 -15.90 19.22 -9.72
CA LYS A 91 -16.86 19.82 -10.67
C LYS A 91 -18.15 20.31 -9.99
N LYS A 92 -18.45 19.79 -8.80
CA LYS A 92 -19.72 20.04 -8.11
C LYS A 92 -19.61 21.09 -7.05
N VAL A 93 -18.48 21.20 -6.38
CA VAL A 93 -18.26 22.11 -5.26
C VAL A 93 -17.15 23.09 -5.62
N LYS A 94 -17.46 24.38 -5.55
CA LYS A 94 -16.47 25.44 -5.76
C LYS A 94 -15.42 25.38 -4.65
N ASN A 95 -14.16 25.65 -5.00
CA ASN A 95 -13.03 25.68 -4.06
C ASN A 95 -12.74 24.37 -3.33
N LEU A 96 -13.22 23.22 -3.84
CA LEU A 96 -12.87 21.90 -3.34
C LEU A 96 -11.87 21.25 -4.29
N PHE A 97 -10.73 20.88 -3.73
CA PHE A 97 -9.64 20.22 -4.44
C PHE A 97 -9.29 18.89 -3.77
N PHE A 98 -8.71 17.98 -4.54
CA PHE A 98 -8.31 16.66 -4.09
C PHE A 98 -6.84 16.44 -4.42
N THR A 99 -6.11 15.83 -3.49
CA THR A 99 -4.70 15.48 -3.68
C THR A 99 -4.43 14.09 -3.09
N GLY A 100 -3.28 13.53 -3.40
CA GLY A 100 -2.84 12.24 -2.87
C GLY A 100 -3.02 11.07 -3.83
N GLN A 101 -2.88 9.88 -3.29
CA GLN A 101 -2.75 8.63 -4.06
C GLN A 101 -3.98 8.24 -4.91
N LEU A 102 -5.16 8.79 -4.61
CA LEU A 102 -6.39 8.50 -5.38
C LEU A 102 -6.52 9.37 -6.63
N THR A 103 -5.73 10.43 -6.75
CA THR A 103 -5.75 11.38 -7.86
C THR A 103 -4.62 11.13 -8.85
N VAL A 104 -4.44 12.04 -9.78
CA VAL A 104 -3.28 12.05 -10.69
C VAL A 104 -2.06 12.66 -9.97
N PRO A 105 -0.83 12.17 -10.20
CA PRO A 105 -0.45 11.11 -11.15
C PRO A 105 -0.70 9.67 -10.67
N GLY A 106 -0.99 9.41 -9.37
CA GLY A 106 -1.32 8.09 -8.88
C GLY A 106 -0.74 7.75 -7.52
N PRO A 107 -0.61 6.46 -7.19
CA PRO A 107 -0.16 6.01 -5.88
C PRO A 107 1.36 6.14 -5.69
N GLY A 108 1.75 6.24 -4.42
CA GLY A 108 3.13 6.33 -3.98
C GLY A 108 3.50 7.72 -3.44
N VAL A 109 4.57 7.81 -2.66
CA VAL A 109 4.99 9.06 -2.02
C VAL A 109 5.33 10.15 -3.04
N PRO A 110 6.20 9.92 -4.05
CA PRO A 110 6.49 10.94 -5.04
C PRO A 110 5.26 11.41 -5.83
N PRO A 111 4.39 10.54 -6.36
CA PRO A 111 3.14 10.94 -7.01
C PRO A 111 2.22 11.75 -6.11
N ALA A 112 2.09 11.39 -4.83
CA ALA A 112 1.27 12.14 -3.88
C ALA A 112 1.79 13.58 -3.67
N LEU A 113 3.11 13.76 -3.54
CA LEU A 113 3.75 15.07 -3.46
C LEU A 113 3.53 15.89 -4.73
N ILE A 114 3.67 15.26 -5.90
CA ILE A 114 3.40 15.91 -7.19
C ILE A 114 1.96 16.37 -7.27
N SER A 115 1.00 15.54 -6.83
CA SER A 115 -0.42 15.93 -6.82
C SER A 115 -0.67 17.16 -5.94
N GLY A 116 -0.02 17.25 -4.79
CA GLY A 116 -0.06 18.42 -3.92
C GLY A 116 0.44 19.69 -4.61
N LYS A 117 1.58 19.62 -5.29
CA LYS A 117 2.12 20.74 -6.07
C LYS A 117 1.18 21.17 -7.20
N LEU A 118 0.59 20.20 -7.90
CA LEU A 118 -0.39 20.50 -8.96
C LEU A 118 -1.64 21.18 -8.41
N VAL A 119 -2.13 20.76 -7.25
CA VAL A 119 -3.28 21.41 -6.57
C VAL A 119 -2.93 22.80 -6.12
N ALA A 120 -1.75 23.04 -5.54
CA ALA A 120 -1.30 24.37 -5.15
C ALA A 120 -1.37 25.35 -6.33
N ASN A 121 -0.93 24.94 -7.51
CA ASN A 121 -1.00 25.77 -8.73
C ASN A 121 -2.42 25.99 -9.27
N LEU A 122 -3.42 25.28 -8.75
CA LEU A 122 -4.83 25.46 -9.13
C LEU A 122 -5.62 26.35 -8.17
N VAL A 123 -5.05 26.66 -7.02
CA VAL A 123 -5.67 27.48 -5.97
C VAL A 123 -5.44 28.97 -6.21
N ASP A 124 -4.35 29.31 -6.89
CA ASP A 124 -4.02 30.67 -7.34
C ASP A 124 -4.91 31.04 -8.55
#